data_f366902a853bce4b681ae88ef36d3b7c
#
_entry.id   f366902a853bce4b681ae88ef36d3b7c
#
_cell.length_a   1.000
_cell.length_b   1.000
_cell.length_c   1.000
_cell.angle_alpha   90.00
_cell.angle_beta   90.00
_cell.angle_gamma   90.00
#
_symmetry.space_group_name_H-M   'P 1'
#
loop_
_entity.id
_entity.type
_entity.pdbx_description
1 polymer ?
#
loop_
_entity_poly.entity_id
_entity_poly.type
_entity_poly.pdbx_seq_one_letter_code
_entity_poly.pdbx_strand_id
1 'polypeptide(L)'
;MFLEVKDSEWSTAHIARHDVTIAEVREAILERPYYQRAGRDGSLLCYGRTYAGRFLLVVAVADSPGTAFIITARDMTRAEKKSFQREAR
;
A
#
# COMPACT_ATOMS: atom_id res chain seq x y z
N MET A 1 3.95 8.95 -6.66
CA MET A 1 3.84 7.51 -7.00
C MET A 1 5.16 6.82 -6.70
N PHE A 2 5.11 5.65 -6.11
CA PHE A 2 6.31 4.87 -5.85
C PHE A 2 6.68 4.01 -7.05
N LEU A 3 7.99 3.82 -7.27
CA LEU A 3 8.54 2.98 -8.33
C LEU A 3 9.01 1.63 -7.80
N GLU A 4 9.30 1.56 -6.51
CA GLU A 4 9.71 0.31 -5.87
C GLU A 4 9.37 0.31 -4.39
N VAL A 5 9.34 -0.90 -3.82
CA VAL A 5 9.12 -1.15 -2.40
C VAL A 5 10.42 -1.66 -1.81
N LYS A 6 10.86 -1.04 -0.71
CA LYS A 6 12.05 -1.48 -0.01
C LYS A 6 11.82 -2.85 0.62
N ASP A 7 12.71 -3.78 0.32
CA ASP A 7 12.67 -5.12 0.90
C ASP A 7 13.27 -5.04 2.32
N SER A 8 12.43 -5.22 3.33
CA SER A 8 12.78 -5.07 4.74
C SER A 8 12.18 -6.20 5.55
N GLU A 9 12.99 -6.82 6.39
CA GLU A 9 12.51 -7.87 7.31
C GLU A 9 11.47 -7.31 8.27
N TRP A 10 11.69 -6.08 8.74
CA TRP A 10 10.75 -5.42 9.64
C TRP A 10 9.39 -5.24 8.98
N SER A 11 9.37 -4.71 7.75
CA SER A 11 8.12 -4.52 6.99
C SER A 11 7.42 -5.84 6.74
N THR A 12 8.17 -6.85 6.30
CA THR A 12 7.63 -8.17 5.99
C THR A 12 6.94 -8.79 7.21
N ALA A 13 7.60 -8.73 8.36
CA ALA A 13 7.05 -9.27 9.61
C ALA A 13 5.82 -8.48 10.06
N HIS A 14 5.85 -7.16 9.87
CA HIS A 14 4.77 -6.29 10.32
C HIS A 14 3.48 -6.52 9.54
N ILE A 15 3.58 -6.58 8.20
CA ILE A 15 2.40 -6.78 7.36
C ILE A 15 1.86 -8.21 7.42
N ALA A 16 2.71 -9.19 7.77
CA ALA A 16 2.29 -10.57 7.94
C ALA A 16 1.23 -10.71 9.04
N ARG A 17 1.18 -9.80 9.99
CA ARG A 17 0.13 -9.77 11.04
C ARG A 17 -1.26 -9.62 10.46
N HIS A 18 -1.37 -9.04 9.27
CA HIS A 18 -2.63 -8.85 8.56
C HIS A 18 -2.76 -9.77 7.36
N ASP A 19 -1.92 -10.82 7.33
CA ASP A 19 -1.92 -11.81 6.26
C ASP A 19 -1.65 -11.17 4.89
N VAL A 20 -0.71 -10.24 4.85
CA VAL A 20 -0.29 -9.55 3.64
C VAL A 20 1.19 -9.84 3.39
N THR A 21 1.54 -10.06 2.13
CA THR A 21 2.93 -10.29 1.71
C THR A 21 3.50 -9.05 1.00
N ILE A 22 4.82 -8.96 0.95
CA ILE A 22 5.50 -7.88 0.20
C ILE A 22 5.15 -7.95 -1.29
N ALA A 23 5.02 -9.16 -1.84
CA ALA A 23 4.60 -9.33 -3.23
C ALA A 23 3.24 -8.70 -3.49
N GLU A 24 2.28 -8.90 -2.59
CA GLU A 24 0.96 -8.29 -2.68
C GLU A 24 1.03 -6.76 -2.59
N VAL A 25 1.88 -6.24 -1.70
CA VAL A 25 2.09 -4.80 -1.57
C VAL A 25 2.62 -4.22 -2.89
N ARG A 26 3.61 -4.86 -3.49
CA ARG A 26 4.15 -4.41 -4.77
C ARG A 26 3.07 -4.35 -5.84
N GLU A 27 2.25 -5.38 -5.94
CA GLU A 27 1.15 -5.40 -6.90
C GLU A 27 0.18 -4.25 -6.68
N ALA A 28 -0.13 -3.98 -5.41
CA ALA A 28 -1.15 -3.00 -5.07
C ALA A 28 -0.70 -1.55 -5.28
N ILE A 29 0.56 -1.21 -5.01
CA ILE A 29 0.95 0.20 -4.96
C ILE A 29 1.94 0.66 -6.03
N LEU A 30 2.51 -0.26 -6.81
CA LEU A 30 3.45 0.10 -7.88
C LEU A 30 2.79 0.24 -9.24
N GLU A 31 1.55 -0.19 -9.40
CA GLU A 31 0.84 -0.16 -10.67
C GLU A 31 -0.54 0.45 -10.51
N ARG A 32 -1.08 0.93 -11.63
CA ARG A 32 -2.44 1.47 -11.66
C ARG A 32 -3.47 0.34 -11.66
N PRO A 33 -4.69 0.57 -11.15
CA PRO A 33 -5.15 1.80 -10.52
C PRO A 33 -4.62 1.94 -9.09
N TYR A 34 -4.34 3.17 -8.68
CA TYR A 34 -3.95 3.46 -7.31
C TYR A 34 -4.55 4.79 -6.85
N TYR A 35 -4.57 5.00 -5.53
CA TYR A 35 -5.10 6.21 -4.92
C TYR A 35 -4.27 6.47 -3.67
N GLN A 36 -3.79 7.69 -3.48
CA GLN A 36 -2.96 8.04 -2.35
C GLN A 36 -3.53 9.23 -1.59
N ARG A 37 -3.38 9.20 -0.27
CA ARG A 37 -3.74 10.31 0.61
C ARG A 37 -2.62 10.51 1.61
N ALA A 38 -2.51 11.74 2.14
CA ALA A 38 -1.58 12.01 3.22
C ALA A 38 -2.07 11.35 4.51
N GLY A 39 -1.16 10.70 5.21
CA GLY A 39 -1.39 10.13 6.52
C GLY A 39 -0.72 10.95 7.60
N ARG A 40 -0.54 10.36 8.80
CA ARG A 40 0.12 11.02 9.93
C ARG A 40 1.62 11.05 9.73
N ASP A 41 2.26 12.09 10.25
CA ASP A 41 3.72 12.19 10.40
C ASP A 41 4.48 11.95 9.09
N GLY A 42 3.97 12.49 7.99
CA GLY A 42 4.62 12.37 6.69
C GLY A 42 4.41 11.03 6.00
N SER A 43 3.55 10.17 6.54
CA SER A 43 3.22 8.91 5.89
C SER A 43 2.26 9.14 4.72
N LEU A 44 2.15 8.12 3.87
CA LEU A 44 1.20 8.08 2.77
C LEU A 44 0.29 6.87 2.95
N LEU A 45 -1.00 7.10 2.74
CA LEU A 45 -2.00 6.04 2.69
C LEU A 45 -2.17 5.65 1.24
N CYS A 46 -1.69 4.47 0.88
CA CYS A 46 -1.69 3.99 -0.49
C CYS A 46 -2.75 2.90 -0.65
N TYR A 47 -3.73 3.17 -1.50
CA TYR A 47 -4.83 2.24 -1.76
C TYR A 47 -4.61 1.59 -3.11
N GLY A 48 -4.69 0.27 -3.16
CA GLY A 48 -4.48 -0.45 -4.40
C GLY A 48 -5.11 -1.83 -4.38
N ARG A 49 -4.96 -2.54 -5.49
CA ARG A 49 -5.54 -3.85 -5.65
C ARG A 49 -4.49 -4.83 -6.15
N THR A 50 -4.42 -6.01 -5.53
CA THR A 50 -3.53 -7.07 -5.98
C THR A 50 -4.03 -7.67 -7.30
N TYR A 51 -3.17 -8.42 -7.97
CA TYR A 51 -3.55 -9.11 -9.22
C TYR A 51 -4.69 -10.11 -8.97
N ALA A 52 -4.74 -10.70 -7.79
CA ALA A 52 -5.84 -11.61 -7.43
C ALA A 52 -7.14 -10.89 -7.06
N GLY A 53 -7.13 -9.55 -7.03
CA GLY A 53 -8.33 -8.76 -6.74
C GLY A 53 -8.53 -8.38 -5.29
N ARG A 54 -7.52 -8.58 -4.43
CA ARG A 54 -7.58 -8.17 -3.03
C ARG A 54 -7.35 -6.67 -2.91
N PHE A 55 -8.22 -5.97 -2.17
CA PHE A 55 -8.11 -4.52 -1.99
C PHE A 55 -7.33 -4.23 -0.70
N LEU A 56 -6.21 -3.53 -0.83
CA LEU A 56 -5.30 -3.26 0.28
C LEU A 56 -5.14 -1.77 0.54
N LEU A 57 -5.06 -1.42 1.83
CA LEU A 57 -4.52 -0.14 2.28
C LEU A 57 -3.09 -0.40 2.77
N VAL A 58 -2.14 0.31 2.19
CA VAL A 58 -0.73 0.23 2.56
C VAL A 58 -0.31 1.58 3.12
N VAL A 59 0.25 1.58 4.32
CA VAL A 59 0.82 2.79 4.91
C VAL A 59 2.33 2.76 4.67
N ALA A 60 2.84 3.80 4.02
CA ALA A 60 4.23 3.86 3.62
C ALA A 60 4.83 5.24 3.87
N VAL A 61 6.15 5.29 3.94
CA VAL A 61 6.89 6.55 3.92
C VAL A 61 7.90 6.48 2.77
N ALA A 62 8.26 7.64 2.21
CA ALA A 62 9.30 7.71 1.21
C ALA A 62 10.65 7.48 1.90
N ASP A 63 11.34 6.41 1.52
CA ASP A 63 12.68 6.10 2.03
C ASP A 63 13.75 6.87 1.23
N SER A 64 13.53 6.94 -0.06
CA SER A 64 14.30 7.72 -1.01
C SER A 64 13.37 8.03 -2.17
N PRO A 65 13.76 8.92 -3.13
CA PRO A 65 12.86 9.24 -4.23
C PRO A 65 12.39 7.99 -4.97
N GLY A 66 11.08 7.79 -4.99
CA GLY A 66 10.46 6.65 -5.65
C GLY A 66 10.42 5.34 -4.88
N THR A 67 11.03 5.28 -3.68
CA THR A 67 11.11 4.06 -2.88
C THR A 67 10.21 4.15 -1.65
N ALA A 68 9.32 3.19 -1.49
CA ALA A 68 8.41 3.10 -0.35
C ALA A 68 8.98 2.19 0.74
N PHE A 69 9.05 2.69 1.96
CA PHE A 69 9.26 1.87 3.15
C PHE A 69 7.90 1.59 3.76
N ILE A 70 7.56 0.33 3.93
CA ILE A 70 6.23 -0.09 4.34
C ILE A 70 6.12 -0.13 5.86
N ILE A 71 5.17 0.65 6.40
CA ILE A 71 4.88 0.66 7.84
C ILE A 71 3.90 -0.45 8.19
N THR A 72 2.79 -0.53 7.44
CA THR A 72 1.80 -1.58 7.63
C THR A 72 0.95 -1.74 6.37
N ALA A 73 0.21 -2.84 6.29
CA ALA A 73 -0.73 -3.08 5.21
C ALA A 73 -1.85 -3.97 5.73
N ARG A 74 -3.06 -3.71 5.26
CA ARG A 74 -4.24 -4.47 5.65
C ARG A 74 -5.29 -4.40 4.55
N ASP A 75 -6.32 -5.24 4.68
CA ASP A 75 -7.47 -5.13 3.78
C ASP A 75 -8.18 -3.79 3.97
N MET A 76 -8.71 -3.25 2.89
CA MET A 76 -9.56 -2.06 2.95
C MET A 76 -10.86 -2.37 3.69
N THR A 77 -11.35 -1.36 4.41
CA THR A 77 -12.73 -1.38 4.88
C THR A 77 -13.66 -1.17 3.68
N ARG A 78 -14.96 -1.40 3.91
CA ARG A 78 -15.97 -1.17 2.87
C ARG A 78 -15.96 0.27 2.36
N ALA A 79 -15.87 1.22 3.28
CA ALA A 79 -15.83 2.64 2.94
C ALA A 79 -14.58 2.99 2.14
N GLU A 80 -13.45 2.44 2.53
CA GLU A 80 -12.19 2.65 1.82
C GLU A 80 -12.24 2.08 0.39
N LYS A 81 -12.83 0.90 0.24
CA LYS A 81 -12.99 0.29 -1.08
C LYS A 81 -13.87 1.16 -2.00
N LYS A 82 -14.94 1.74 -1.47
CA LYS A 82 -15.79 2.65 -2.23
C LYS A 82 -15.02 3.88 -2.68
N SER A 83 -14.24 4.48 -1.78
CA SER A 83 -13.41 5.64 -2.12
C SER A 83 -12.37 5.29 -3.18
N PHE A 84 -11.72 4.16 -3.03
CA PHE A 84 -10.74 3.68 -4.01
C PHE A 84 -11.38 3.51 -5.39
N GLN A 85 -12.53 2.86 -5.47
CA GLN A 85 -13.21 2.62 -6.73
C GLN A 85 -13.65 3.91 -7.41
N ARG A 86 -13.96 4.95 -6.63
CA ARG A 86 -14.35 6.26 -7.14
C ARG A 86 -13.15 7.12 -7.55
N GLU A 87 -12.06 7.11 -6.77
CA GLU A 87 -10.95 8.05 -6.90
C GLU A 87 -9.73 7.49 -7.65
N ALA A 88 -9.56 6.16 -7.69
CA ALA A 88 -8.34 5.57 -8.25
C ALA A 88 -8.20 5.83 -9.75
N ARG A 89 -6.95 6.09 -10.15
CA ARG A 89 -6.59 6.34 -11.54
C ARG A 89 -5.54 5.36 -12.03
#